data_5070b5021d7cbad5450df842a906f4ef
#
_entry.id   5070b5021d7cbad5450df842a906f4ef
#
_cell.length_a   1.000
_cell.length_b   1.000
_cell.length_c   1.000
_cell.angle_alpha   90.00
_cell.angle_beta   90.00
_cell.angle_gamma   90.00
#
_symmetry.space_group_name_H-M   'P 1'
#
loop_
_entity.id
_entity.type
_entity.pdbx_description
1 polymer ?
#
loop_
_entity_poly.entity_id
_entity_poly.type
_entity_poly.pdbx_seq_one_letter_code
_entity_poly.pdbx_strand_id
1 'polypeptide(L)'
;MRKKGFWKGLAAAVCMVCLLVGCVQKAEPVPAEQTELPALIVGSDNFPPYNYEDANGRPTGIDVDLAAEACRRMGYRAVFTYIDWEAKKELLESGSIDCIWGSFSIDGREEEYRWSEPYLFSRQVVAVNRDSDIRTLADLEGKRVAVQSTTKPEELFLSHADPRIPALREVFSLQNRELIYPFMSKGYADAIAAHETAILQCMSDYKLDYRILEEPLLTVGLGVAFSVNDDRGLECELSETFAQMRADGTMERIIGKYLAEPQKYMEVDTDADKA
;
A
#
# COMPACT_ATOMS: atom_id res chain seq x y z
N MET A 1 51.21 85.37 29.11
CA MET A 1 52.64 85.06 28.69
C MET A 1 52.60 84.13 27.53
N ARG A 2 52.99 84.59 26.38
CA ARG A 2 54.05 84.16 25.49
C ARG A 2 53.88 82.71 24.98
N LYS A 3 54.03 82.35 23.71
CA LYS A 3 54.45 82.92 22.39
C LYS A 3 53.97 81.95 21.34
N LYS A 4 53.32 82.35 20.25
CA LYS A 4 53.81 82.50 18.86
C LYS A 4 54.63 81.31 18.33
N GLY A 5 54.18 80.77 17.17
CA GLY A 5 54.96 80.00 16.25
C GLY A 5 54.14 79.58 15.05
N PHE A 6 54.07 80.42 14.16
CA PHE A 6 53.73 80.48 12.74
C PHE A 6 54.83 79.76 11.95
N TRP A 7 54.47 78.83 11.10
CA TRP A 7 55.21 78.66 9.82
C TRP A 7 54.35 78.00 8.72
N LYS A 8 54.57 78.58 7.58
CA LYS A 8 53.87 78.38 6.35
C LYS A 8 54.51 77.24 5.52
N GLY A 9 53.72 76.63 4.70
CA GLY A 9 54.08 76.39 3.30
C GLY A 9 54.58 74.99 2.95
N LEU A 10 53.90 74.21 2.23
CA LEU A 10 54.23 73.91 0.84
C LEU A 10 53.16 72.93 0.29
N ALA A 11 52.65 73.33 -0.86
CA ALA A 11 51.80 72.47 -1.63
C ALA A 11 52.59 71.32 -2.26
N ALA A 12 52.11 70.08 -2.15
CA ALA A 12 52.49 68.96 -3.00
C ALA A 12 51.27 68.23 -3.43
N ALA A 13 50.96 68.41 -4.73
CA ALA A 13 49.96 67.63 -5.42
C ALA A 13 50.43 66.16 -5.47
N VAL A 14 49.64 65.25 -4.82
CA VAL A 14 49.82 63.82 -4.97
C VAL A 14 48.65 63.30 -5.79
N CYS A 15 48.90 62.86 -7.02
CA CYS A 15 48.05 62.19 -7.92
C CYS A 15 47.46 60.93 -7.23
N MET A 16 46.19 60.98 -6.96
CA MET A 16 45.37 59.81 -6.45
C MET A 16 44.97 58.95 -7.64
N VAL A 17 45.79 57.92 -7.95
CA VAL A 17 45.48 56.87 -8.88
C VAL A 17 44.47 55.96 -8.15
N CYS A 18 43.19 56.14 -8.45
CA CYS A 18 42.16 55.20 -8.01
C CYS A 18 42.30 53.90 -8.80
N LEU A 19 42.95 52.90 -8.19
CA LEU A 19 42.87 51.51 -8.60
C LEU A 19 41.46 51.02 -8.35
N LEU A 20 40.60 50.97 -9.38
CA LEU A 20 39.34 50.24 -9.40
C LEU A 20 39.69 48.73 -9.38
N VAL A 21 39.83 48.18 -8.19
CA VAL A 21 39.80 46.72 -7.98
C VAL A 21 38.34 46.34 -8.08
N GLY A 22 37.92 45.92 -9.30
CA GLY A 22 36.63 45.30 -9.50
C GLY A 22 36.57 43.99 -8.69
N CYS A 23 35.83 44.03 -7.59
CA CYS A 23 35.40 42.81 -6.93
C CYS A 23 34.47 42.05 -7.90
N VAL A 24 35.02 41.09 -8.63
CA VAL A 24 34.23 40.02 -9.25
C VAL A 24 33.73 39.17 -8.10
N GLN A 25 32.55 39.48 -7.61
CA GLN A 25 31.81 38.56 -6.76
C GLN A 25 31.51 37.31 -7.60
N LYS A 26 32.26 36.24 -7.31
CA LYS A 26 31.96 34.92 -7.81
C LYS A 26 30.57 34.58 -7.28
N ALA A 27 29.58 34.57 -8.16
CA ALA A 27 28.23 34.11 -7.80
C ALA A 27 28.39 32.72 -7.22
N GLU A 28 28.09 32.55 -5.93
CA GLU A 28 27.96 31.23 -5.36
C GLU A 28 26.82 30.52 -6.14
N PRO A 29 27.01 29.25 -6.53
CA PRO A 29 25.92 28.50 -7.17
C PRO A 29 24.76 28.51 -6.20
N VAL A 30 23.64 29.09 -6.64
CA VAL A 30 22.34 28.98 -5.95
C VAL A 30 22.15 27.48 -5.71
N PRO A 31 21.93 27.02 -4.47
CA PRO A 31 21.63 25.63 -4.21
C PRO A 31 20.47 25.25 -5.16
N ALA A 32 20.66 24.21 -5.96
CA ALA A 32 19.58 23.69 -6.78
C ALA A 32 18.41 23.44 -5.82
N GLU A 33 17.32 24.14 -6.03
CA GLU A 33 16.06 23.94 -5.33
C GLU A 33 15.80 22.44 -5.46
N GLN A 34 15.89 21.71 -4.36
CA GLN A 34 15.52 20.30 -4.34
C GLN A 34 14.03 20.30 -4.60
N THR A 35 13.65 20.19 -5.87
CA THR A 35 12.27 20.01 -6.26
C THR A 35 11.78 18.76 -5.56
N GLU A 36 10.93 18.92 -4.54
CA GLU A 36 10.29 17.79 -3.89
C GLU A 36 9.56 16.99 -4.96
N LEU A 37 9.74 15.69 -4.96
CA LEU A 37 9.04 14.80 -5.88
C LEU A 37 7.53 15.00 -5.76
N PRO A 38 6.78 15.02 -6.87
CA PRO A 38 5.34 15.10 -6.84
C PRO A 38 4.77 13.96 -5.98
N ALA A 39 3.74 14.27 -5.21
CA ALA A 39 3.06 13.28 -4.38
C ALA A 39 2.18 12.37 -5.26
N LEU A 40 2.16 11.07 -4.95
CA LEU A 40 1.14 10.12 -5.39
C LEU A 40 0.39 9.66 -4.14
N ILE A 41 -0.91 9.98 -4.08
CA ILE A 41 -1.75 9.70 -2.91
C ILE A 41 -2.29 8.28 -3.01
N VAL A 42 -1.83 7.43 -2.11
CA VAL A 42 -2.18 6.00 -2.03
C VAL A 42 -3.27 5.81 -0.99
N GLY A 43 -4.45 5.35 -1.42
CA GLY A 43 -5.57 5.01 -0.53
C GLY A 43 -5.56 3.53 -0.15
N SER A 44 -5.66 3.24 1.14
CA SER A 44 -5.78 1.89 1.68
C SER A 44 -6.50 1.90 3.03
N ASP A 45 -7.03 0.76 3.46
CA ASP A 45 -7.46 0.56 4.84
C ASP A 45 -6.32 -0.04 5.70
N ASN A 46 -6.56 -0.18 7.01
CA ASN A 46 -5.61 -0.84 7.90
C ASN A 46 -5.66 -2.35 7.73
N PHE A 47 -4.63 -2.93 7.12
CA PHE A 47 -4.60 -4.35 6.76
C PHE A 47 -3.22 -5.00 6.90
N PRO A 48 -2.77 -5.38 8.10
CA PRO A 48 -1.54 -6.16 8.28
C PRO A 48 -1.60 -7.51 7.54
N PRO A 49 -0.50 -7.98 6.91
CA PRO A 49 0.82 -7.35 6.82
C PRO A 49 1.00 -6.39 5.63
N TYR A 50 -0.07 -6.01 4.94
CA TYR A 50 0.00 -5.23 3.69
C TYR A 50 0.18 -3.74 3.92
N ASN A 51 -0.73 -3.12 4.70
CA ASN A 51 -0.71 -1.70 4.99
C ASN A 51 -1.23 -1.46 6.41
N TYR A 52 -0.40 -0.94 7.30
CA TYR A 52 -0.75 -0.67 8.69
C TYR A 52 0.21 0.36 9.29
N GLU A 53 -0.06 0.82 10.51
CA GLU A 53 0.85 1.72 11.23
C GLU A 53 1.73 0.95 12.21
N ASP A 54 3.02 1.31 12.25
CA ASP A 54 3.92 0.83 13.29
C ASP A 54 3.60 1.49 14.65
N ALA A 55 4.33 1.08 15.70
CA ALA A 55 4.14 1.61 17.05
C ALA A 55 4.37 3.14 17.17
N ASN A 56 4.95 3.77 16.16
CA ASN A 56 5.19 5.21 16.09
C ASN A 56 4.18 5.94 15.20
N GLY A 57 3.15 5.26 14.72
CA GLY A 57 2.15 5.81 13.80
C GLY A 57 2.68 6.01 12.37
N ARG A 58 3.72 5.28 11.94
CA ARG A 58 4.24 5.38 10.59
C ARG A 58 3.69 4.26 9.71
N PRO A 59 3.23 4.57 8.48
CA PRO A 59 2.83 3.57 7.53
C PRO A 59 3.93 2.53 7.31
N THR A 60 3.57 1.26 7.35
CA THR A 60 4.46 0.11 7.13
C THR A 60 3.67 -1.06 6.53
N GLY A 61 4.36 -2.04 5.98
CA GLY A 61 3.76 -3.22 5.38
C GLY A 61 4.26 -3.48 3.97
N ILE A 62 3.82 -4.60 3.40
CA ILE A 62 4.23 -5.04 2.06
C ILE A 62 3.89 -3.96 1.02
N ASP A 63 2.65 -3.49 1.01
CA ASP A 63 2.16 -2.53 0.04
C ASP A 63 2.83 -1.17 0.22
N VAL A 64 3.06 -0.77 1.48
CA VAL A 64 3.74 0.49 1.81
C VAL A 64 5.18 0.50 1.29
N ASP A 65 5.94 -0.56 1.57
CA ASP A 65 7.33 -0.65 1.14
C ASP A 65 7.46 -0.78 -0.39
N LEU A 66 6.54 -1.54 -1.03
CA LEU A 66 6.49 -1.64 -2.49
C LEU A 66 6.13 -0.31 -3.14
N ALA A 67 5.10 0.39 -2.61
CA ALA A 67 4.68 1.69 -3.13
C ALA A 67 5.77 2.76 -2.96
N ALA A 68 6.43 2.81 -1.80
CA ALA A 68 7.50 3.75 -1.57
C ALA A 68 8.66 3.58 -2.57
N GLU A 69 9.07 2.34 -2.83
CA GLU A 69 10.16 2.07 -3.78
C GLU A 69 9.72 2.27 -5.24
N ALA A 70 8.52 1.80 -5.61
CA ALA A 70 8.00 1.96 -6.97
C ALA A 70 7.79 3.45 -7.30
N CYS A 71 7.12 4.20 -6.45
CA CYS A 71 6.94 5.65 -6.65
C CYS A 71 8.28 6.38 -6.76
N ARG A 72 9.26 6.02 -5.93
CA ARG A 72 10.61 6.61 -6.02
C ARG A 72 11.26 6.36 -7.39
N ARG A 73 11.11 5.17 -7.96
CA ARG A 73 11.63 4.83 -9.32
C ARG A 73 10.89 5.61 -10.42
N MET A 74 9.60 5.81 -10.26
CA MET A 74 8.75 6.58 -11.17
C MET A 74 8.91 8.10 -10.99
N GLY A 75 9.74 8.58 -10.05
CA GLY A 75 9.91 10.01 -9.79
C GLY A 75 8.80 10.65 -8.95
N TYR A 76 8.07 9.86 -8.18
CA TYR A 76 7.04 10.29 -7.25
C TYR A 76 7.42 10.03 -5.80
N ARG A 77 6.71 10.69 -4.89
CA ARG A 77 6.72 10.39 -3.45
C ARG A 77 5.37 9.80 -3.06
N ALA A 78 5.36 8.55 -2.58
CA ALA A 78 4.15 7.94 -2.06
C ALA A 78 3.66 8.68 -0.80
N VAL A 79 2.37 8.97 -0.74
CA VAL A 79 1.69 9.55 0.42
C VAL A 79 0.53 8.65 0.78
N PHE A 80 0.60 8.02 1.95
CA PHE A 80 -0.40 7.04 2.37
C PHE A 80 -1.55 7.72 3.10
N THR A 81 -2.77 7.36 2.73
CA THR A 81 -4.00 7.83 3.35
C THR A 81 -4.88 6.64 3.71
N TYR A 82 -5.21 6.52 5.00
CA TYR A 82 -6.19 5.55 5.45
C TYR A 82 -7.59 6.00 5.08
N ILE A 83 -8.31 5.14 4.40
CA ILE A 83 -9.65 5.40 3.88
C ILE A 83 -10.67 4.42 4.45
N ASP A 84 -11.93 4.82 4.43
CA ASP A 84 -13.03 3.86 4.51
C ASP A 84 -13.03 3.01 3.23
N TRP A 85 -12.89 1.69 3.40
CA TRP A 85 -12.80 0.79 2.26
C TRP A 85 -14.04 0.79 1.37
N GLU A 86 -15.22 1.04 1.93
CA GLU A 86 -16.45 1.18 1.15
C GLU A 86 -16.44 2.40 0.24
N ALA A 87 -15.77 3.48 0.66
CA ALA A 87 -15.68 4.73 -0.08
C ALA A 87 -14.55 4.77 -1.13
N LYS A 88 -13.74 3.70 -1.26
CA LYS A 88 -12.53 3.68 -2.10
C LYS A 88 -12.76 4.13 -3.55
N LYS A 89 -13.87 3.71 -4.16
CA LYS A 89 -14.20 4.07 -5.55
C LYS A 89 -14.54 5.54 -5.69
N GLU A 90 -15.37 6.06 -4.80
CA GLU A 90 -15.75 7.48 -4.77
C GLU A 90 -14.52 8.39 -4.55
N LEU A 91 -13.65 8.01 -3.60
CA LEU A 91 -12.42 8.76 -3.33
C LEU A 91 -11.46 8.77 -4.53
N LEU A 92 -11.37 7.66 -5.26
CA LEU A 92 -10.58 7.55 -6.48
C LEU A 92 -11.17 8.40 -7.62
N GLU A 93 -12.47 8.30 -7.85
CA GLU A 93 -13.16 9.05 -8.91
C GLU A 93 -13.18 10.56 -8.66
N SER A 94 -13.22 10.98 -7.39
CA SER A 94 -13.12 12.39 -7.01
C SER A 94 -11.70 12.96 -7.07
N GLY A 95 -10.68 12.11 -7.25
CA GLY A 95 -9.28 12.52 -7.19
C GLY A 95 -8.77 12.84 -5.78
N SER A 96 -9.51 12.41 -4.74
CA SER A 96 -9.04 12.52 -3.35
C SER A 96 -7.87 11.58 -3.05
N ILE A 97 -7.78 10.48 -3.80
CA ILE A 97 -6.64 9.57 -3.87
C ILE A 97 -6.27 9.36 -5.35
N ASP A 98 -4.99 9.10 -5.63
CA ASP A 98 -4.52 8.81 -6.99
C ASP A 98 -4.67 7.33 -7.34
N CYS A 99 -4.55 6.45 -6.38
CA CYS A 99 -4.71 5.02 -6.57
C CYS A 99 -5.22 4.31 -5.31
N ILE A 100 -5.80 3.12 -5.51
CA ILE A 100 -6.14 2.18 -4.43
C ILE A 100 -5.04 1.12 -4.41
N TRP A 101 -4.29 1.06 -3.31
CA TRP A 101 -3.22 0.08 -3.12
C TRP A 101 -3.29 -0.50 -1.70
N GLY A 102 -4.04 -1.56 -1.55
CA GLY A 102 -4.36 -2.18 -0.27
C GLY A 102 -4.78 -3.62 -0.42
N SER A 103 -3.89 -4.49 -0.96
CA SER A 103 -4.22 -5.89 -1.20
C SER A 103 -5.50 -6.05 -2.03
N PHE A 104 -5.64 -5.24 -3.08
CA PHE A 104 -6.88 -5.15 -3.86
C PHE A 104 -6.89 -6.17 -5.00
N SER A 105 -7.87 -7.08 -4.97
CA SER A 105 -8.01 -8.16 -5.96
C SER A 105 -8.52 -7.61 -7.29
N ILE A 106 -7.84 -7.96 -8.38
CA ILE A 106 -8.21 -7.60 -9.76
C ILE A 106 -9.45 -8.39 -10.20
N ASP A 107 -9.50 -9.67 -9.88
CA ASP A 107 -10.46 -10.65 -10.37
C ASP A 107 -11.92 -10.20 -10.28
N GLY A 108 -12.59 -10.15 -11.43
CA GLY A 108 -13.98 -9.72 -11.58
C GLY A 108 -14.20 -8.20 -11.47
N ARG A 109 -13.10 -7.41 -11.51
CA ARG A 109 -13.12 -5.94 -11.50
C ARG A 109 -12.29 -5.32 -12.62
N GLU A 110 -11.92 -6.13 -13.59
CA GLU A 110 -11.00 -5.75 -14.68
C GLU A 110 -11.50 -4.52 -15.44
N GLU A 111 -12.82 -4.40 -15.64
CA GLU A 111 -13.46 -3.29 -16.35
C GLU A 111 -13.75 -2.06 -15.47
N GLU A 112 -13.61 -2.21 -14.13
CA GLU A 112 -14.00 -1.14 -13.22
C GLU A 112 -12.89 -0.11 -12.97
N TYR A 113 -11.64 -0.49 -13.24
CA TYR A 113 -10.45 0.30 -12.95
C TYR A 113 -9.41 0.12 -14.06
N ARG A 114 -8.45 1.05 -14.14
CA ARG A 114 -7.18 0.77 -14.80
C ARG A 114 -6.26 0.09 -13.79
N TRP A 115 -5.75 -1.08 -14.14
CA TRP A 115 -4.97 -1.90 -13.24
C TRP A 115 -3.50 -1.93 -13.63
N SER A 116 -2.63 -1.90 -12.61
CA SER A 116 -1.27 -2.42 -12.81
C SER A 116 -1.30 -3.92 -13.02
N GLU A 117 -0.22 -4.47 -13.62
CA GLU A 117 0.04 -5.92 -13.51
C GLU A 117 0.04 -6.34 -12.02
N PRO A 118 -0.38 -7.58 -11.70
CA PRO A 118 -0.38 -8.08 -10.34
C PRO A 118 1.02 -8.00 -9.73
N TYR A 119 1.14 -7.41 -8.53
CA TYR A 119 2.38 -7.37 -7.77
C TYR A 119 2.55 -8.57 -6.83
N LEU A 120 1.44 -9.19 -6.42
CA LEU A 120 1.34 -10.37 -5.58
C LEU A 120 0.16 -11.24 -5.98
N PHE A 121 0.23 -12.52 -5.63
CA PHE A 121 -0.91 -13.43 -5.65
C PHE A 121 -1.24 -13.85 -4.22
N SER A 122 -2.52 -13.99 -3.90
CA SER A 122 -2.97 -14.31 -2.55
C SER A 122 -4.16 -15.24 -2.56
N ARG A 123 -4.14 -16.23 -1.67
CA ARG A 123 -5.27 -17.10 -1.43
C ARG A 123 -6.28 -16.38 -0.54
N GLN A 124 -7.55 -16.37 -0.95
CA GLN A 124 -8.68 -16.03 -0.10
C GLN A 124 -9.15 -17.32 0.57
N VAL A 125 -9.16 -17.34 1.87
CA VAL A 125 -9.42 -18.56 2.65
C VAL A 125 -10.49 -18.35 3.71
N VAL A 126 -11.06 -19.46 4.17
CA VAL A 126 -11.96 -19.50 5.34
C VAL A 126 -11.15 -19.93 6.55
N ALA A 127 -11.32 -19.23 7.66
CA ALA A 127 -10.81 -19.64 8.96
C ALA A 127 -11.93 -19.82 9.98
N VAL A 128 -11.72 -20.77 10.87
CA VAL A 128 -12.66 -21.16 11.93
C VAL A 128 -11.93 -21.30 13.26
N ASN A 129 -12.63 -21.32 14.37
CA ASN A 129 -12.01 -21.71 15.65
C ASN A 129 -11.42 -23.12 15.53
N ARG A 130 -10.29 -23.39 16.20
CA ARG A 130 -9.58 -24.69 16.12
C ARG A 130 -10.47 -25.88 16.38
N ASP A 131 -11.34 -25.77 17.38
CA ASP A 131 -12.24 -26.86 17.81
C ASP A 131 -13.53 -26.96 16.99
N SER A 132 -13.69 -26.10 15.95
CA SER A 132 -14.86 -26.14 15.07
C SER A 132 -14.96 -27.48 14.34
N ASP A 133 -16.19 -27.94 14.11
CA ASP A 133 -16.52 -29.10 13.29
C ASP A 133 -16.43 -28.83 11.77
N ILE A 134 -16.37 -27.55 11.36
CA ILE A 134 -16.24 -27.14 9.96
C ILE A 134 -14.84 -27.51 9.45
N ARG A 135 -14.72 -28.40 8.46
CA ARG A 135 -13.45 -28.87 7.88
C ARG A 135 -13.30 -28.50 6.41
N THR A 136 -14.41 -28.37 5.70
CA THR A 136 -14.48 -28.09 4.26
C THR A 136 -15.40 -26.90 4.01
N LEU A 137 -15.42 -26.37 2.77
CA LEU A 137 -16.39 -25.34 2.38
C LEU A 137 -17.83 -25.84 2.48
N ALA A 138 -18.08 -27.13 2.20
CA ALA A 138 -19.40 -27.73 2.29
C ALA A 138 -19.97 -27.71 3.73
N ASP A 139 -19.11 -27.78 4.76
CA ASP A 139 -19.53 -27.73 6.16
C ASP A 139 -20.03 -26.34 6.61
N LEU A 140 -19.93 -25.34 5.73
CA LEU A 140 -20.48 -24.00 5.95
C LEU A 140 -22.02 -23.97 5.82
N GLU A 141 -22.65 -25.07 5.39
CA GLU A 141 -24.13 -25.11 5.27
C GLU A 141 -24.81 -24.70 6.58
N GLY A 142 -25.69 -23.71 6.50
CA GLY A 142 -26.41 -23.17 7.65
C GLY A 142 -25.55 -22.45 8.68
N LYS A 143 -24.26 -22.18 8.41
CA LYS A 143 -23.35 -21.45 9.31
C LYS A 143 -23.40 -19.94 9.05
N ARG A 144 -22.84 -19.18 9.98
CA ARG A 144 -22.69 -17.72 9.93
C ARG A 144 -21.25 -17.39 9.57
N VAL A 145 -21.05 -16.57 8.56
CA VAL A 145 -19.71 -16.14 8.11
C VAL A 145 -19.57 -14.63 8.26
N ALA A 146 -18.44 -14.15 8.77
CA ALA A 146 -18.14 -12.73 8.79
C ALA A 146 -17.01 -12.39 7.80
N VAL A 147 -17.23 -11.32 7.05
CA VAL A 147 -16.30 -10.79 6.03
C VAL A 147 -16.25 -9.27 6.13
N GLN A 148 -15.24 -8.67 5.53
CA GLN A 148 -15.28 -7.23 5.31
C GLN A 148 -16.17 -6.93 4.10
N SER A 149 -16.95 -5.85 4.19
CA SER A 149 -17.80 -5.38 3.09
C SER A 149 -16.97 -4.95 1.88
N THR A 150 -17.56 -5.05 0.69
CA THR A 150 -16.97 -4.71 -0.62
C THR A 150 -15.67 -5.46 -0.95
N THR A 151 -15.49 -6.65 -0.34
CA THR A 151 -14.36 -7.55 -0.62
C THR A 151 -14.78 -8.74 -1.48
N LYS A 152 -13.77 -9.46 -2.01
CA LYS A 152 -14.03 -10.64 -2.85
C LYS A 152 -14.71 -11.80 -2.09
N PRO A 153 -14.35 -12.13 -0.83
CA PRO A 153 -15.10 -13.11 -0.05
C PRO A 153 -16.57 -12.75 0.15
N GLU A 154 -16.88 -11.47 0.42
CA GLU A 154 -18.28 -11.04 0.51
C GLU A 154 -19.05 -11.30 -0.78
N GLU A 155 -18.50 -10.88 -1.92
CA GLU A 155 -19.08 -11.08 -3.24
C GLU A 155 -19.39 -12.56 -3.50
N LEU A 156 -18.42 -13.45 -3.22
CA LEU A 156 -18.59 -14.89 -3.41
C LEU A 156 -19.71 -15.46 -2.55
N PHE A 157 -19.80 -15.09 -1.27
CA PHE A 157 -20.83 -15.59 -0.37
C PHE A 157 -22.22 -15.04 -0.70
N LEU A 158 -22.32 -13.81 -1.18
CA LEU A 158 -23.62 -13.18 -1.49
C LEU A 158 -24.11 -13.52 -2.90
N SER A 159 -23.21 -13.73 -3.87
CA SER A 159 -23.60 -14.03 -5.24
C SER A 159 -24.15 -15.45 -5.45
N HIS A 160 -23.79 -16.38 -4.56
CA HIS A 160 -24.08 -17.81 -4.72
C HIS A 160 -23.59 -18.40 -6.06
N ALA A 161 -22.59 -17.77 -6.67
CA ALA A 161 -22.08 -18.19 -7.99
C ALA A 161 -21.14 -19.40 -7.92
N ASP A 162 -20.50 -19.64 -6.79
CA ASP A 162 -19.59 -20.77 -6.61
C ASP A 162 -20.37 -21.98 -6.04
N PRO A 163 -20.51 -23.09 -6.80
CA PRO A 163 -21.26 -24.28 -6.37
C PRO A 163 -20.62 -25.01 -5.18
N ARG A 164 -19.37 -24.73 -4.83
CA ARG A 164 -18.70 -25.30 -3.65
C ARG A 164 -19.19 -24.67 -2.35
N ILE A 165 -19.78 -23.48 -2.44
CA ILE A 165 -20.26 -22.72 -1.29
C ILE A 165 -21.75 -23.05 -1.06
N PRO A 166 -22.08 -23.72 0.05
CA PRO A 166 -23.47 -24.08 0.35
C PRO A 166 -24.30 -22.87 0.81
N ALA A 167 -25.58 -23.09 1.04
CA ALA A 167 -26.46 -22.07 1.60
C ALA A 167 -26.03 -21.70 3.03
N LEU A 168 -25.59 -20.47 3.25
CA LEU A 168 -25.24 -19.94 4.55
C LEU A 168 -26.48 -19.50 5.32
N ARG A 169 -26.42 -19.57 6.65
CA ARG A 169 -27.44 -18.97 7.49
C ARG A 169 -27.42 -17.44 7.43
N GLU A 170 -26.23 -16.87 7.44
CA GLU A 170 -26.03 -15.42 7.45
C GLU A 170 -24.60 -15.06 7.03
N VAL A 171 -24.47 -13.98 6.27
CA VAL A 171 -23.20 -13.33 5.95
C VAL A 171 -23.19 -11.97 6.64
N PHE A 172 -22.26 -11.78 7.56
CA PHE A 172 -22.03 -10.50 8.23
C PHE A 172 -20.99 -9.69 7.47
N SER A 173 -21.44 -8.69 6.75
CA SER A 173 -20.60 -7.73 6.06
C SER A 173 -20.21 -6.61 7.03
N LEU A 174 -18.96 -6.60 7.46
CA LEU A 174 -18.45 -5.63 8.43
C LEU A 174 -17.64 -4.56 7.69
N GLN A 175 -17.94 -3.30 7.92
CA GLN A 175 -17.23 -2.18 7.32
C GLN A 175 -15.75 -2.20 7.69
N ASN A 176 -15.45 -2.46 8.96
CA ASN A 176 -14.10 -2.48 9.48
C ASN A 176 -13.57 -3.93 9.56
N ARG A 177 -12.51 -4.19 8.80
CA ARG A 177 -11.88 -5.52 8.68
C ARG A 177 -11.43 -6.10 10.03
N GLU A 178 -10.92 -5.27 10.90
CA GLU A 178 -10.41 -5.71 12.20
C GLU A 178 -11.51 -6.34 13.08
N LEU A 179 -12.76 -6.02 12.80
CA LEU A 179 -13.89 -6.54 13.57
C LEU A 179 -14.23 -7.99 13.27
N ILE A 180 -13.84 -8.56 12.10
CA ILE A 180 -14.16 -9.95 11.76
C ILE A 180 -13.56 -10.94 12.77
N TYR A 181 -12.38 -10.69 13.28
CA TYR A 181 -11.66 -11.56 14.21
C TYR A 181 -12.34 -11.63 15.59
N PRO A 182 -12.58 -10.51 16.31
CA PRO A 182 -13.32 -10.56 17.56
C PRO A 182 -14.78 -11.00 17.37
N PHE A 183 -15.36 -10.77 16.19
CA PHE A 183 -16.72 -11.22 15.88
C PHE A 183 -16.83 -12.74 15.93
N MET A 184 -15.86 -13.45 15.33
CA MET A 184 -15.79 -14.92 15.43
C MET A 184 -15.37 -15.38 16.84
N SER A 185 -14.38 -14.74 17.45
CA SER A 185 -13.91 -15.14 18.81
C SER A 185 -15.02 -15.05 19.87
N LYS A 186 -15.99 -14.16 19.67
CA LYS A 186 -17.16 -14.00 20.55
C LYS A 186 -18.33 -14.90 20.17
N GLY A 187 -18.20 -15.74 19.13
CA GLY A 187 -19.23 -16.66 18.67
C GLY A 187 -20.37 -16.00 17.92
N TYR A 188 -20.22 -14.77 17.44
CA TYR A 188 -21.23 -14.14 16.57
C TYR A 188 -21.20 -14.71 15.15
N ALA A 189 -20.03 -15.11 14.65
CA ALA A 189 -19.86 -15.89 13.43
C ALA A 189 -19.19 -17.24 13.75
N ASP A 190 -19.44 -18.22 12.88
CA ASP A 190 -18.88 -19.57 12.97
C ASP A 190 -17.57 -19.66 12.15
N ALA A 191 -17.43 -18.79 11.16
CA ALA A 191 -16.25 -18.68 10.29
C ALA A 191 -16.01 -17.22 9.88
N ILE A 192 -14.77 -16.95 9.43
CA ILE A 192 -14.38 -15.69 8.79
C ILE A 192 -13.70 -15.99 7.46
N ALA A 193 -13.68 -15.01 6.53
CA ALA A 193 -12.93 -15.15 5.30
C ALA A 193 -12.17 -13.86 4.97
N ALA A 194 -10.90 -14.04 4.57
CA ALA A 194 -9.98 -12.99 4.18
C ALA A 194 -8.75 -13.58 3.47
N HIS A 195 -7.78 -12.73 3.13
CA HIS A 195 -6.47 -13.19 2.66
C HIS A 195 -5.77 -14.05 3.73
N GLU A 196 -5.23 -15.19 3.30
CA GLU A 196 -4.54 -16.14 4.17
C GLU A 196 -3.43 -15.50 5.00
N THR A 197 -2.59 -14.68 4.36
CA THR A 197 -1.49 -13.97 5.01
C THR A 197 -1.96 -13.03 6.12
N ALA A 198 -3.09 -12.36 5.93
CA ALA A 198 -3.66 -11.46 6.94
C ALA A 198 -4.26 -12.24 8.12
N ILE A 199 -4.91 -13.37 7.85
CA ILE A 199 -5.41 -14.25 8.92
C ILE A 199 -4.22 -14.79 9.73
N LEU A 200 -3.18 -15.28 9.07
CA LEU A 200 -1.96 -15.79 9.73
C LEU A 200 -1.27 -14.72 10.57
N GLN A 201 -1.16 -13.49 10.04
CA GLN A 201 -0.62 -12.35 10.79
C GLN A 201 -1.45 -12.06 12.04
N CYS A 202 -2.78 -11.96 11.90
CA CYS A 202 -3.67 -11.73 13.03
C CYS A 202 -3.59 -12.85 14.08
N MET A 203 -3.53 -14.12 13.64
CA MET A 203 -3.34 -15.27 14.55
C MET A 203 -2.04 -15.14 15.35
N SER A 204 -0.96 -14.71 14.69
CA SER A 204 0.34 -14.51 15.34
C SER A 204 0.31 -13.37 16.35
N ASP A 205 -0.23 -12.21 15.96
CA ASP A 205 -0.20 -10.99 16.77
C ASP A 205 -1.06 -11.09 18.02
N TYR A 206 -2.27 -11.65 17.88
CA TYR A 206 -3.26 -11.75 18.96
C TYR A 206 -3.30 -13.13 19.63
N LYS A 207 -2.40 -14.06 19.24
CA LYS A 207 -2.35 -15.43 19.76
C LYS A 207 -3.68 -16.17 19.62
N LEU A 208 -4.33 -15.98 18.45
CA LEU A 208 -5.62 -16.63 18.16
C LEU A 208 -5.40 -18.05 17.71
N ASP A 209 -6.21 -18.97 18.24
CA ASP A 209 -6.15 -20.38 17.89
C ASP A 209 -7.21 -20.74 16.85
N TYR A 210 -6.96 -20.30 15.62
CA TYR A 210 -7.81 -20.57 14.47
C TYR A 210 -7.21 -21.70 13.62
N ARG A 211 -8.06 -22.27 12.78
CA ARG A 211 -7.68 -23.21 11.74
C ARG A 211 -8.19 -22.68 10.39
N ILE A 212 -7.30 -22.59 9.43
CA ILE A 212 -7.60 -22.26 8.05
C ILE A 212 -8.05 -23.55 7.35
N LEU A 213 -9.10 -23.49 6.55
CA LEU A 213 -9.51 -24.61 5.71
C LEU A 213 -8.49 -24.81 4.60
N GLU A 214 -8.23 -26.08 4.24
CA GLU A 214 -7.23 -26.41 3.18
C GLU A 214 -7.65 -25.89 1.82
N GLU A 215 -8.95 -26.05 1.51
CA GLU A 215 -9.53 -25.59 0.26
C GLU A 215 -9.70 -24.05 0.29
N PRO A 216 -9.07 -23.30 -0.61
CA PRO A 216 -9.25 -21.86 -0.70
C PRO A 216 -10.59 -21.53 -1.37
N LEU A 217 -11.13 -20.35 -1.06
CA LEU A 217 -12.24 -19.79 -1.84
C LEU A 217 -11.78 -19.53 -3.28
N LEU A 218 -10.64 -18.84 -3.43
CA LEU A 218 -9.97 -18.57 -4.70
C LEU A 218 -8.55 -18.06 -4.46
N THR A 219 -7.74 -18.10 -5.50
CA THR A 219 -6.44 -17.40 -5.58
C THR A 219 -6.62 -16.17 -6.47
N VAL A 220 -6.17 -15.01 -6.03
CA VAL A 220 -6.38 -13.73 -6.71
C VAL A 220 -5.06 -13.02 -6.99
N GLY A 221 -5.01 -12.31 -8.12
CA GLY A 221 -3.97 -11.32 -8.38
C GLY A 221 -4.26 -10.02 -7.63
N LEU A 222 -3.27 -9.50 -6.92
CA LEU A 222 -3.34 -8.20 -6.24
C LEU A 222 -2.71 -7.13 -7.12
N GLY A 223 -3.49 -6.14 -7.50
CA GLY A 223 -3.06 -5.02 -8.34
C GLY A 223 -3.27 -3.67 -7.66
N VAL A 224 -2.74 -2.65 -8.32
CA VAL A 224 -3.00 -1.25 -7.97
C VAL A 224 -4.03 -0.71 -8.94
N ALA A 225 -5.12 -0.17 -8.40
CA ALA A 225 -6.22 0.34 -9.18
C ALA A 225 -6.14 1.86 -9.32
N PHE A 226 -6.28 2.34 -10.55
CA PHE A 226 -6.40 3.74 -10.92
C PHE A 226 -7.79 4.00 -11.51
N SER A 227 -8.23 5.26 -11.51
CA SER A 227 -9.50 5.64 -12.15
C SER A 227 -9.48 5.27 -13.64
N VAL A 228 -10.60 4.80 -14.17
CA VAL A 228 -10.77 4.56 -15.62
C VAL A 228 -10.59 5.85 -16.44
N ASN A 229 -10.78 7.01 -15.79
CA ASN A 229 -10.62 8.33 -16.40
C ASN A 229 -9.19 8.90 -16.21
N ASP A 230 -8.29 8.17 -15.57
CA ASP A 230 -6.89 8.60 -15.42
C ASP A 230 -6.14 8.36 -16.74
N ASP A 231 -5.74 9.42 -17.40
CA ASP A 231 -5.02 9.40 -18.69
C ASP A 231 -3.50 9.56 -18.55
N ARG A 232 -2.99 9.59 -17.31
CA ARG A 232 -1.56 9.74 -17.01
C ARG A 232 -0.73 8.50 -17.37
N GLY A 233 -1.37 7.33 -17.55
CA GLY A 233 -0.68 6.07 -17.87
C GLY A 233 0.10 5.49 -16.70
N LEU A 234 -0.25 5.85 -15.46
CA LEU A 234 0.46 5.42 -14.25
C LEU A 234 0.38 3.91 -14.03
N GLU A 235 -0.71 3.26 -14.44
CA GLU A 235 -0.87 1.81 -14.36
C GLU A 235 0.16 1.07 -15.21
N CYS A 236 0.48 1.60 -16.40
CA CYS A 236 1.50 1.03 -17.29
C CYS A 236 2.91 1.27 -16.74
N GLU A 237 3.21 2.51 -16.33
CA GLU A 237 4.51 2.88 -15.76
C GLU A 237 4.81 2.07 -14.49
N LEU A 238 3.79 1.88 -13.64
CA LEU A 238 3.91 1.08 -12.43
C LEU A 238 4.16 -0.41 -12.76
N SER A 239 3.47 -0.95 -13.77
CA SER A 239 3.66 -2.33 -14.22
C SER A 239 5.08 -2.58 -14.73
N GLU A 240 5.63 -1.65 -15.51
CA GLU A 240 7.02 -1.68 -15.95
C GLU A 240 7.99 -1.60 -14.76
N THR A 241 7.67 -0.75 -13.79
CA THR A 241 8.46 -0.62 -12.56
C THR A 241 8.43 -1.91 -11.73
N PHE A 242 7.28 -2.57 -11.62
CA PHE A 242 7.19 -3.88 -10.97
C PHE A 242 8.03 -4.94 -11.70
N ALA A 243 8.02 -4.95 -13.03
CA ALA A 243 8.87 -5.86 -13.80
C ALA A 243 10.36 -5.63 -13.51
N GLN A 244 10.81 -4.37 -13.42
CA GLN A 244 12.17 -4.03 -13.02
C GLN A 244 12.48 -4.48 -11.59
N MET A 245 11.56 -4.25 -10.63
CA MET A 245 11.74 -4.64 -9.22
C MET A 245 11.76 -6.17 -9.05
N ARG A 246 11.06 -6.93 -9.91
CA ARG A 246 11.20 -8.39 -9.97
C ARG A 246 12.57 -8.78 -10.51
N ALA A 247 12.98 -8.20 -11.62
CA ALA A 247 14.23 -8.56 -12.31
C ALA A 247 15.48 -8.30 -11.46
N ASP A 248 15.48 -7.25 -10.64
CA ASP A 248 16.61 -6.90 -9.77
C ASP A 248 16.51 -7.45 -8.34
N GLY A 249 15.49 -8.27 -8.05
CA GLY A 249 15.27 -8.91 -6.74
C GLY A 249 14.77 -7.97 -5.65
N THR A 250 14.46 -6.71 -5.96
CA THR A 250 13.96 -5.74 -4.98
C THR A 250 12.60 -6.13 -4.45
N MET A 251 11.70 -6.61 -5.33
CA MET A 251 10.36 -7.03 -4.93
C MET A 251 10.42 -8.19 -3.94
N GLU A 252 11.17 -9.25 -4.26
CA GLU A 252 11.37 -10.39 -3.37
C GLU A 252 11.95 -9.98 -2.00
N ARG A 253 12.97 -9.12 -2.01
CA ARG A 253 13.59 -8.63 -0.77
C ARG A 253 12.61 -7.81 0.09
N ILE A 254 11.71 -7.03 -0.53
CA ILE A 254 10.69 -6.27 0.22
C ILE A 254 9.67 -7.23 0.82
N ILE A 255 9.08 -8.13 0.01
CA ILE A 255 8.09 -9.10 0.47
C ILE A 255 8.67 -10.00 1.57
N GLY A 256 9.93 -10.42 1.41
CA GLY A 256 10.64 -11.28 2.36
C GLY A 256 10.90 -10.67 3.75
N LYS A 257 10.67 -9.35 3.93
CA LYS A 257 10.65 -8.74 5.28
C LYS A 257 9.42 -9.15 6.09
N TYR A 258 8.34 -9.50 5.41
CA TYR A 258 7.02 -9.75 6.00
C TYR A 258 6.58 -11.21 5.87
N LEU A 259 6.94 -11.88 4.79
CA LEU A 259 6.55 -13.24 4.46
C LEU A 259 7.79 -14.15 4.34
N ALA A 260 7.75 -15.31 4.99
CA ALA A 260 8.90 -16.21 5.07
C ALA A 260 9.30 -16.83 3.72
N GLU A 261 8.36 -17.00 2.78
CA GLU A 261 8.57 -17.63 1.46
C GLU A 261 8.00 -16.72 0.37
N PRO A 262 8.65 -15.57 0.09
CA PRO A 262 8.11 -14.52 -0.78
C PRO A 262 7.78 -15.01 -2.19
N GLN A 263 8.54 -15.98 -2.74
CA GLN A 263 8.32 -16.53 -4.08
C GLN A 263 6.94 -17.14 -4.27
N LYS A 264 6.36 -17.76 -3.22
CA LYS A 264 5.01 -18.34 -3.26
C LYS A 264 3.91 -17.32 -3.58
N TYR A 265 4.20 -16.04 -3.36
CA TYR A 265 3.23 -14.96 -3.56
C TYR A 265 3.54 -14.12 -4.79
N MET A 266 4.64 -14.39 -5.49
CA MET A 266 5.07 -13.63 -6.67
C MET A 266 4.65 -14.30 -7.98
N GLU A 267 4.30 -15.57 -7.96
CA GLU A 267 3.87 -16.36 -9.12
C GLU A 267 2.54 -17.06 -8.81
N VAL A 268 1.73 -17.26 -9.84
CA VAL A 268 0.53 -18.11 -9.71
C VAL A 268 0.99 -19.55 -9.58
N ASP A 269 0.62 -20.21 -8.50
CA ASP A 269 0.75 -21.67 -8.43
C ASP A 269 -0.31 -22.31 -9.32
N THR A 270 0.06 -22.52 -10.60
CA THR A 270 -0.82 -23.12 -11.61
C THR A 270 -1.15 -24.60 -11.33
N ASP A 271 -0.51 -25.22 -10.36
CA ASP A 271 -0.75 -26.62 -9.99
C ASP A 271 -1.79 -26.75 -8.87
N ALA A 272 -2.03 -25.71 -8.06
CA ALA A 272 -3.04 -25.72 -7.01
C ALA A 272 -4.49 -25.64 -7.55
N ASP A 273 -4.70 -25.05 -8.72
CA ASP A 273 -6.03 -24.91 -9.35
C ASP A 273 -6.45 -26.15 -10.17
N LYS A 274 -5.64 -27.22 -10.19
CA LYS A 274 -5.90 -28.45 -10.98
C LYS A 274 -6.27 -29.68 -10.13
N ALA A 275 -6.43 -29.52 -8.80
CA ALA A 275 -6.73 -30.62 -7.89
C ALA A 275 -8.23 -30.75 -7.56
#